data_3e7e9a7feae7375754038d0f2ddff229
#
_entry.id   3e7e9a7feae7375754038d0f2ddff229
#
_cell.length_a   1.000
_cell.length_b   1.000
_cell.length_c   1.000
_cell.angle_alpha   90.00
_cell.angle_beta   90.00
_cell.angle_gamma   90.00
#
_symmetry.space_group_name_H-M   'P 1'
#
loop_
_entity.id
_entity.type
_entity.pdbx_description
1 polymer ?
#
loop_
_entity_poly.entity_id
_entity_poly.type
_entity_poly.pdbx_seq_one_letter_code
_entity_poly.pdbx_strand_id
1 'polypeptide(L)'
;MTTAPAVTAALGALGASAASASEIAQTAEGAGLAIGGALAIAGAGAALVLTDPSKRREGMMAETGGDEAASVKNYFDTTGFERWNKIYGETEDVNKVQLDIREGHQQTVDKVLAWVKNDDLEGVTVCDAGCGTGALAFPLALQGANVSASDISSSMVGEAERRYKELVANGAKAPATEPKFDAMGLEEATGKYDMVTCIDVMIHYPKDRVDGMINHLASLSSKKLIISFAPKTLAYLILKRVGELFPGPSKATRAYLHDEADVEIALKAAGFKVKRREMTATSFYFSRLLECERV
;
A
#
# COMPACT_ATOMS: atom_id res chain seq x y z
N MET A 1 5.20 7.62 23.27
CA MET A 1 4.11 8.62 23.16
C MET A 1 4.65 9.85 22.42
N THR A 2 4.64 9.84 21.09
CA THR A 2 5.07 10.96 20.24
C THR A 2 4.16 10.97 19.00
N THR A 3 2.93 11.47 19.15
CA THR A 3 1.92 11.50 18.07
C THR A 3 1.70 12.92 17.51
N ALA A 4 2.43 13.91 17.98
CA ALA A 4 2.16 15.32 17.68
C ALA A 4 2.58 15.83 16.27
N PRO A 5 3.72 15.47 15.66
CA PRO A 5 4.16 16.15 14.44
C PRO A 5 3.34 15.80 13.19
N ALA A 6 2.84 14.57 13.05
CA ALA A 6 2.09 14.15 11.87
C ALA A 6 0.71 14.82 11.75
N VAL A 7 0.02 14.98 12.88
CA VAL A 7 -1.29 15.62 12.92
C VAL A 7 -1.17 17.13 12.62
N THR A 8 -0.11 17.78 13.11
CA THR A 8 0.13 19.21 12.88
C THR A 8 0.48 19.49 11.42
N ALA A 9 1.26 18.62 10.76
CA ALA A 9 1.59 18.76 9.34
C ALA A 9 0.36 18.57 8.44
N ALA A 10 -0.52 17.61 8.77
CA ALA A 10 -1.75 17.41 8.01
C ALA A 10 -2.73 18.59 8.14
N LEU A 11 -2.81 19.20 9.33
CA LEU A 11 -3.61 20.40 9.55
C LEU A 11 -3.00 21.63 8.88
N GLY A 12 -1.67 21.72 8.81
CA GLY A 12 -0.99 22.79 8.07
C GLY A 12 -1.24 22.74 6.57
N ALA A 13 -1.29 21.54 5.97
CA ALA A 13 -1.64 21.35 4.56
C ALA A 13 -3.10 21.71 4.26
N LEU A 14 -4.01 21.46 5.21
CA LEU A 14 -5.42 21.87 5.11
C LEU A 14 -5.58 23.39 5.25
N GLY A 15 -4.77 24.04 6.07
CA GLY A 15 -4.75 25.49 6.22
C GLY A 15 -4.30 26.22 4.94
N ALA A 16 -3.32 25.69 4.22
CA ALA A 16 -2.88 26.24 2.94
C ALA A 16 -3.94 26.10 1.83
N SER A 17 -4.72 25.02 1.84
CA SER A 17 -5.86 24.85 0.92
C SER A 17 -7.03 25.77 1.26
N ALA A 18 -7.28 26.03 2.54
CA ALA A 18 -8.31 26.96 2.98
C ALA A 18 -7.93 28.44 2.66
N ALA A 19 -6.63 28.79 2.72
CA ALA A 19 -6.15 30.12 2.34
C ALA A 19 -6.37 30.39 0.85
N SER A 20 -6.13 29.43 -0.03
CA SER A 20 -6.41 29.57 -1.47
C SER A 20 -7.91 29.70 -1.78
N ALA A 21 -8.76 29.06 -0.99
CA ALA A 21 -10.22 29.23 -1.11
C ALA A 21 -10.69 30.60 -0.61
N SER A 22 -10.03 31.20 0.38
CA SER A 22 -10.34 32.55 0.87
C SER A 22 -9.86 33.67 -0.07
N GLU A 23 -8.73 33.44 -0.77
CA GLU A 23 -8.27 34.38 -1.81
C GLU A 23 -9.21 34.44 -3.02
N ILE A 24 -9.79 33.29 -3.40
CA ILE A 24 -10.83 33.25 -4.45
C ILE A 24 -12.12 33.97 -4.00
N ALA A 25 -12.44 33.92 -2.70
CA ALA A 25 -13.60 34.61 -2.17
C ALA A 25 -13.40 36.16 -2.10
N GLN A 26 -12.19 36.64 -1.87
CA GLN A 26 -11.89 38.10 -1.77
C GLN A 26 -11.84 38.82 -3.14
N THR A 27 -11.65 38.08 -4.25
CA THR A 27 -11.70 38.68 -5.60
C THR A 27 -13.11 38.82 -6.19
N ALA A 28 -14.14 38.39 -5.46
CA ALA A 28 -15.54 38.42 -5.89
C ALA A 28 -16.39 39.56 -5.29
N GLU A 29 -15.78 40.55 -4.65
CA GLU A 29 -16.47 41.75 -4.17
C GLU A 29 -16.68 42.77 -5.31
N GLY A 30 -17.78 42.63 -5.99
CA GLY A 30 -18.26 43.62 -6.94
C GLY A 30 -19.37 43.05 -7.85
N ALA A 31 -20.63 43.17 -7.44
CA ALA A 31 -21.84 43.02 -8.24
C ALA A 31 -22.07 41.65 -8.89
N GLY A 32 -22.74 40.74 -8.19
CA GLY A 32 -23.22 39.47 -8.72
C GLY A 32 -23.34 38.34 -7.70
N LEU A 33 -23.28 38.65 -6.43
CA LEU A 33 -23.01 37.71 -5.32
C LEU A 33 -24.12 36.66 -5.04
N ALA A 34 -25.34 36.81 -5.49
CA ALA A 34 -26.40 35.85 -5.20
C ALA A 34 -26.50 34.68 -6.22
N ILE A 35 -26.16 34.93 -7.48
CA ILE A 35 -26.26 33.95 -8.56
C ILE A 35 -24.96 33.16 -8.70
N GLY A 36 -23.79 33.82 -8.52
CA GLY A 36 -22.47 33.18 -8.57
C GLY A 36 -22.24 32.20 -7.43
N GLY A 37 -22.68 32.52 -6.20
CA GLY A 37 -22.58 31.64 -5.04
C GLY A 37 -23.41 30.38 -5.18
N ALA A 38 -24.64 30.50 -5.69
CA ALA A 38 -25.50 29.32 -5.91
C ALA A 38 -24.96 28.40 -7.02
N LEU A 39 -24.38 28.95 -8.09
CA LEU A 39 -23.75 28.17 -9.16
C LEU A 39 -22.44 27.53 -8.71
N ALA A 40 -21.63 28.18 -7.87
CA ALA A 40 -20.42 27.60 -7.31
C ALA A 40 -20.75 26.46 -6.32
N ILE A 41 -21.76 26.62 -5.47
CA ILE A 41 -22.24 25.57 -4.56
C ILE A 41 -22.89 24.41 -5.35
N ALA A 42 -23.67 24.69 -6.38
CA ALA A 42 -24.26 23.68 -7.24
C ALA A 42 -23.19 22.96 -8.10
N GLY A 43 -22.18 23.68 -8.59
CA GLY A 43 -21.03 23.12 -9.29
C GLY A 43 -20.14 22.24 -8.39
N ALA A 44 -19.87 22.68 -7.16
CA ALA A 44 -19.17 21.88 -6.17
C ALA A 44 -19.99 20.66 -5.71
N GLY A 45 -21.30 20.82 -5.54
CA GLY A 45 -22.22 19.72 -5.23
C GLY A 45 -22.32 18.71 -6.36
N ALA A 46 -22.41 19.16 -7.62
CA ALA A 46 -22.41 18.30 -8.79
C ALA A 46 -21.08 17.60 -8.99
N ALA A 47 -19.96 18.28 -8.79
CA ALA A 47 -18.62 17.67 -8.81
C ALA A 47 -18.45 16.63 -7.69
N LEU A 48 -18.96 16.87 -6.48
CA LEU A 48 -18.99 15.92 -5.37
C LEU A 48 -19.84 14.68 -5.70
N VAL A 49 -21.00 14.87 -6.34
CA VAL A 49 -21.89 13.76 -6.72
C VAL A 49 -21.32 12.96 -7.92
N LEU A 50 -20.72 13.65 -8.91
CA LEU A 50 -20.10 13.03 -10.09
C LEU A 50 -18.78 12.34 -9.76
N THR A 51 -18.12 12.73 -8.66
CA THR A 51 -16.85 12.15 -8.20
C THR A 51 -17.01 11.34 -6.93
N ASP A 52 -18.25 10.94 -6.58
CA ASP A 52 -18.52 10.11 -5.40
C ASP A 52 -17.69 8.81 -5.47
N PRO A 53 -16.71 8.65 -4.57
CA PRO A 53 -15.85 7.46 -4.60
C PRO A 53 -16.60 6.15 -4.36
N SER A 54 -17.77 6.22 -3.68
CA SER A 54 -18.63 5.04 -3.47
C SER A 54 -19.27 4.56 -4.76
N LYS A 55 -19.82 5.46 -5.57
CA LYS A 55 -20.41 5.12 -6.88
C LYS A 55 -19.38 4.57 -7.86
N ARG A 56 -18.15 5.12 -7.86
CA ARG A 56 -17.09 4.61 -8.71
C ARG A 56 -16.68 3.19 -8.27
N ARG A 57 -16.59 2.94 -6.97
CA ARG A 57 -16.33 1.59 -6.43
C ARG A 57 -17.48 0.63 -6.76
N GLU A 58 -18.72 1.05 -6.58
CA GLU A 58 -19.90 0.26 -6.95
C GLU A 58 -19.90 -0.09 -8.45
N GLY A 59 -19.50 0.86 -9.31
CA GLY A 59 -19.32 0.61 -10.74
C GLY A 59 -18.25 -0.44 -11.02
N MET A 60 -17.07 -0.29 -10.42
CA MET A 60 -15.98 -1.27 -10.57
C MET A 60 -16.33 -2.65 -9.98
N MET A 61 -17.02 -2.70 -8.85
CA MET A 61 -17.51 -3.96 -8.28
C MET A 61 -18.63 -4.59 -9.14
N ALA A 62 -19.48 -3.77 -9.78
CA ALA A 62 -20.48 -4.27 -10.69
C ALA A 62 -19.86 -4.89 -11.96
N GLU A 63 -18.79 -4.30 -12.50
CA GLU A 63 -18.03 -4.83 -13.63
C GLU A 63 -17.40 -6.20 -13.35
N THR A 64 -17.07 -6.47 -12.07
CA THR A 64 -16.45 -7.72 -11.61
C THR A 64 -17.45 -8.65 -10.91
N GLY A 65 -18.74 -8.40 -11.02
CA GLY A 65 -19.78 -9.23 -10.39
C GLY A 65 -19.77 -9.22 -8.87
N GLY A 66 -19.18 -8.18 -8.25
CA GLY A 66 -19.04 -8.05 -6.79
C GLY A 66 -17.80 -8.73 -6.21
N ASP A 67 -16.93 -9.27 -7.03
CA ASP A 67 -15.65 -9.86 -6.61
C ASP A 67 -14.63 -8.74 -6.33
N GLU A 68 -14.29 -8.57 -5.06
CA GLU A 68 -13.36 -7.53 -4.59
C GLU A 68 -11.92 -7.80 -5.05
N ALA A 69 -11.48 -9.06 -5.08
CA ALA A 69 -10.15 -9.42 -5.57
C ALA A 69 -10.02 -9.15 -7.07
N ALA A 70 -11.05 -9.50 -7.86
CA ALA A 70 -11.10 -9.18 -9.27
C ALA A 70 -11.12 -7.66 -9.53
N SER A 71 -11.79 -6.88 -8.68
CA SER A 71 -11.78 -5.40 -8.75
C SER A 71 -10.39 -4.82 -8.45
N VAL A 72 -9.71 -5.34 -7.43
CA VAL A 72 -8.33 -4.94 -7.09
C VAL A 72 -7.39 -5.29 -8.23
N LYS A 73 -7.48 -6.51 -8.76
CA LYS A 73 -6.69 -6.96 -9.91
C LYS A 73 -6.89 -6.03 -11.11
N ASN A 74 -8.14 -5.81 -11.51
CA ASN A 74 -8.45 -4.96 -12.67
C ASN A 74 -7.92 -3.53 -12.48
N TYR A 75 -8.02 -2.98 -11.27
CA TYR A 75 -7.43 -1.67 -10.97
C TYR A 75 -5.92 -1.65 -11.18
N PHE A 76 -5.18 -2.61 -10.61
CA PHE A 76 -3.72 -2.66 -10.72
C PHE A 76 -3.22 -3.08 -12.11
N ASP A 77 -4.01 -3.80 -12.88
CA ASP A 77 -3.68 -4.14 -14.28
C ASP A 77 -3.95 -3.00 -15.27
N THR A 78 -4.76 -1.99 -14.87
CA THR A 78 -5.23 -0.93 -15.77
C THR A 78 -4.88 0.48 -15.25
N THR A 79 -5.87 1.20 -14.76
CA THR A 79 -5.74 2.62 -14.37
C THR A 79 -4.82 2.85 -13.17
N GLY A 80 -4.64 1.85 -12.32
CA GLY A 80 -3.74 1.89 -11.17
C GLY A 80 -2.29 1.67 -11.56
N PHE A 81 -2.03 0.83 -12.56
CA PHE A 81 -0.68 0.44 -12.93
C PHE A 81 0.24 1.65 -13.20
N GLU A 82 -0.13 2.52 -14.14
CA GLU A 82 0.69 3.70 -14.48
C GLU A 82 0.99 4.56 -13.25
N ARG A 83 -0.02 4.75 -12.40
CA ARG A 83 0.13 5.54 -11.18
C ARG A 83 1.11 4.89 -10.21
N TRP A 84 0.92 3.62 -9.90
CA TRP A 84 1.74 2.91 -8.91
C TRP A 84 3.14 2.63 -9.44
N ASN A 85 3.28 2.40 -10.75
CA ASN A 85 4.57 2.30 -11.42
C ASN A 85 5.37 3.60 -11.30
N LYS A 86 4.72 4.77 -11.41
CA LYS A 86 5.33 6.07 -11.13
C LYS A 86 5.69 6.22 -9.65
N ILE A 87 4.80 5.83 -8.72
CA ILE A 87 5.03 5.93 -7.28
C ILE A 87 6.21 5.06 -6.87
N TYR A 88 6.30 3.82 -7.33
CA TYR A 88 7.38 2.88 -6.99
C TYR A 88 8.60 2.97 -7.93
N GLY A 89 8.62 3.94 -8.83
CA GLY A 89 9.72 4.21 -9.74
C GLY A 89 10.58 5.40 -9.28
N GLU A 90 11.60 5.72 -10.08
CA GLU A 90 12.55 6.81 -9.82
C GLU A 90 12.14 8.14 -10.48
N THR A 91 11.04 8.17 -11.24
CA THR A 91 10.61 9.37 -11.97
C THR A 91 10.33 10.54 -11.02
N GLU A 92 10.71 11.74 -11.43
CA GLU A 92 10.35 12.98 -10.72
C GLU A 92 8.93 13.47 -11.01
N ASP A 93 8.24 12.87 -12.01
CA ASP A 93 6.85 13.20 -12.39
C ASP A 93 5.85 12.59 -11.39
N VAL A 94 5.96 13.00 -10.13
CA VAL A 94 5.07 12.63 -9.03
C VAL A 94 4.70 13.86 -8.21
N ASN A 95 3.45 13.91 -7.75
CA ASN A 95 3.03 14.97 -6.83
C ASN A 95 3.50 14.69 -5.39
N LYS A 96 3.36 15.69 -4.51
CA LYS A 96 3.81 15.60 -3.11
C LYS A 96 3.22 14.41 -2.34
N VAL A 97 1.96 14.05 -2.60
CA VAL A 97 1.31 12.89 -1.95
C VAL A 97 1.93 11.58 -2.45
N GLN A 98 2.17 11.49 -3.75
CA GLN A 98 2.79 10.31 -4.37
C GLN A 98 4.24 10.14 -3.91
N LEU A 99 4.98 11.24 -3.80
CA LEU A 99 6.35 11.23 -3.26
C LEU A 99 6.37 10.76 -1.80
N ASP A 100 5.48 11.29 -0.96
CA ASP A 100 5.35 10.90 0.44
C ASP A 100 5.01 9.40 0.61
N ILE A 101 4.15 8.87 -0.26
CA ILE A 101 3.83 7.42 -0.30
C ILE A 101 5.07 6.61 -0.71
N ARG A 102 5.81 7.05 -1.75
CA ARG A 102 7.07 6.41 -2.18
C ARG A 102 8.07 6.33 -1.05
N GLU A 103 8.33 7.46 -0.39
CA GLU A 103 9.28 7.56 0.70
C GLU A 103 8.86 6.69 1.89
N GLY A 104 7.57 6.71 2.23
CA GLY A 104 7.02 5.88 3.30
C GLY A 104 7.13 4.39 3.01
N HIS A 105 6.79 3.97 1.80
CA HIS A 105 6.97 2.58 1.36
C HIS A 105 8.44 2.16 1.40
N GLN A 106 9.35 2.98 0.85
CA GLN A 106 10.78 2.69 0.88
C GLN A 106 11.31 2.57 2.31
N GLN A 107 10.92 3.46 3.23
CA GLN A 107 11.28 3.34 4.64
C GLN A 107 10.79 2.03 5.27
N THR A 108 9.62 1.53 4.85
CA THR A 108 9.11 0.24 5.35
C THR A 108 9.92 -0.92 4.81
N VAL A 109 10.26 -0.91 3.52
CA VAL A 109 11.16 -1.90 2.90
C VAL A 109 12.54 -1.88 3.56
N ASP A 110 13.13 -0.68 3.78
CA ASP A 110 14.43 -0.53 4.43
C ASP A 110 14.45 -1.11 5.85
N LYS A 111 13.35 -0.99 6.60
CA LYS A 111 13.21 -1.62 7.91
C LYS A 111 13.22 -3.14 7.83
N VAL A 112 12.50 -3.72 6.86
CA VAL A 112 12.57 -5.17 6.62
C VAL A 112 13.99 -5.61 6.31
N LEU A 113 14.66 -4.92 5.40
CA LEU A 113 16.05 -5.21 5.03
C LEU A 113 17.01 -5.05 6.21
N ALA A 114 16.82 -4.02 7.05
CA ALA A 114 17.61 -3.85 8.27
C ALA A 114 17.40 -4.99 9.28
N TRP A 115 16.18 -5.55 9.35
CA TRP A 115 15.89 -6.68 10.23
C TRP A 115 16.57 -7.97 9.81
N VAL A 116 16.76 -8.19 8.51
CA VAL A 116 17.38 -9.38 7.95
C VAL A 116 18.86 -9.18 7.57
N LYS A 117 19.39 -7.96 7.73
CA LYS A 117 20.75 -7.58 7.31
C LYS A 117 21.85 -8.52 7.83
N ASN A 118 21.69 -9.03 9.05
CA ASN A 118 22.68 -9.90 9.71
C ASN A 118 22.29 -11.37 9.62
N ASP A 119 21.18 -11.70 8.98
CA ASP A 119 20.78 -13.08 8.73
C ASP A 119 21.60 -13.59 7.53
N ASP A 120 22.03 -14.84 7.58
CA ASP A 120 22.57 -15.52 6.40
C ASP A 120 21.38 -15.92 5.52
N LEU A 121 21.22 -15.22 4.40
CA LEU A 121 20.12 -15.46 3.45
C LEU A 121 20.51 -16.42 2.32
N GLU A 122 21.76 -16.92 2.28
CA GLU A 122 22.18 -17.83 1.22
C GLU A 122 21.35 -19.11 1.25
N GLY A 123 20.62 -19.35 0.16
CA GLY A 123 19.73 -20.50 0.01
C GLY A 123 18.42 -20.46 0.81
N VAL A 124 18.18 -19.39 1.62
CA VAL A 124 16.91 -19.21 2.34
C VAL A 124 15.78 -19.06 1.34
N THR A 125 14.73 -19.85 1.48
CA THR A 125 13.54 -19.74 0.61
C THR A 125 12.60 -18.64 1.10
N VAL A 126 12.27 -17.72 0.22
CA VAL A 126 11.42 -16.54 0.54
C VAL A 126 10.22 -16.52 -0.40
N CYS A 127 9.03 -16.34 0.17
CA CYS A 127 7.82 -15.95 -0.57
C CYS A 127 7.54 -14.47 -0.32
N ASP A 128 7.61 -13.65 -1.37
CA ASP A 128 7.20 -12.23 -1.31
C ASP A 128 5.80 -12.10 -1.92
N ALA A 129 4.79 -12.10 -1.06
CA ALA A 129 3.38 -12.14 -1.41
C ALA A 129 2.81 -10.72 -1.56
N GLY A 130 2.48 -10.32 -2.79
CA GLY A 130 2.14 -8.95 -3.15
C GLY A 130 3.40 -8.11 -3.39
N CYS A 131 4.30 -8.61 -4.22
CA CYS A 131 5.63 -8.03 -4.44
C CYS A 131 5.61 -6.70 -5.20
N GLY A 132 4.49 -6.30 -5.79
CA GLY A 132 4.39 -5.13 -6.64
C GLY A 132 5.44 -5.13 -7.74
N THR A 133 6.25 -4.08 -7.80
CA THR A 133 7.35 -3.95 -8.77
C THR A 133 8.70 -4.48 -8.27
N GLY A 134 8.72 -5.28 -7.20
CA GLY A 134 9.90 -6.01 -6.73
C GLY A 134 10.80 -5.28 -5.71
N ALA A 135 10.31 -4.21 -5.08
CA ALA A 135 11.11 -3.37 -4.18
C ALA A 135 11.79 -4.15 -3.03
N LEU A 136 11.14 -5.21 -2.52
CA LEU A 136 11.70 -6.08 -1.47
C LEU A 136 12.33 -7.35 -2.07
N ALA A 137 11.70 -7.93 -3.12
CA ALA A 137 12.16 -9.17 -3.74
C ALA A 137 13.61 -9.07 -4.26
N PHE A 138 13.98 -7.96 -4.92
CA PHE A 138 15.31 -7.80 -5.49
C PHE A 138 16.42 -7.77 -4.43
N PRO A 139 16.36 -6.91 -3.40
CA PRO A 139 17.39 -6.88 -2.36
C PRO A 139 17.55 -8.21 -1.63
N LEU A 140 16.47 -8.97 -1.40
CA LEU A 140 16.54 -10.28 -0.78
C LEU A 140 17.23 -11.30 -1.70
N ALA A 141 16.89 -11.30 -2.99
CA ALA A 141 17.56 -12.17 -3.96
C ALA A 141 19.05 -11.85 -4.11
N LEU A 142 19.42 -10.56 -4.14
CA LEU A 142 20.81 -10.12 -4.21
C LEU A 142 21.63 -10.46 -2.95
N GLN A 143 20.96 -10.71 -1.81
CA GLN A 143 21.57 -11.21 -0.58
C GLN A 143 21.65 -12.74 -0.53
N GLY A 144 21.29 -13.46 -1.59
CA GLY A 144 21.42 -14.91 -1.72
C GLY A 144 20.14 -15.71 -1.45
N ALA A 145 19.02 -15.05 -1.15
CA ALA A 145 17.75 -15.74 -0.95
C ALA A 145 17.20 -16.32 -2.27
N ASN A 146 16.55 -17.47 -2.16
CA ASN A 146 15.75 -18.07 -3.24
C ASN A 146 14.34 -17.48 -3.18
N VAL A 147 14.08 -16.43 -3.97
CA VAL A 147 12.84 -15.65 -3.89
C VAL A 147 11.80 -16.16 -4.89
N SER A 148 10.60 -16.44 -4.39
CA SER A 148 9.37 -16.60 -5.17
C SER A 148 8.46 -15.41 -4.86
N ALA A 149 8.31 -14.51 -5.81
CA ALA A 149 7.55 -13.27 -5.68
C ALA A 149 6.25 -13.37 -6.48
N SER A 150 5.15 -12.93 -5.91
CA SER A 150 3.86 -12.93 -6.62
C SER A 150 3.10 -11.63 -6.39
N ASP A 151 2.32 -11.25 -7.39
CA ASP A 151 1.35 -10.15 -7.29
C ASP A 151 0.09 -10.51 -8.08
N ILE A 152 -1.05 -10.02 -7.63
CA ILE A 152 -2.33 -10.26 -8.33
C ILE A 152 -2.35 -9.61 -9.72
N SER A 153 -1.56 -8.55 -9.93
CA SER A 153 -1.47 -7.79 -11.16
C SER A 153 -0.36 -8.33 -12.06
N SER A 154 -0.74 -8.81 -13.24
CA SER A 154 0.23 -9.20 -14.28
C SER A 154 1.08 -8.04 -14.78
N SER A 155 0.54 -6.82 -14.77
CA SER A 155 1.27 -5.61 -15.13
C SER A 155 2.38 -5.28 -14.13
N MET A 156 2.11 -5.45 -12.81
CA MET A 156 3.11 -5.26 -11.75
C MET A 156 4.22 -6.30 -11.85
N VAL A 157 3.86 -7.57 -12.05
CA VAL A 157 4.80 -8.68 -12.22
C VAL A 157 5.70 -8.46 -13.44
N GLY A 158 5.13 -8.10 -14.59
CA GLY A 158 5.89 -7.80 -15.79
C GLY A 158 6.88 -6.64 -15.61
N GLU A 159 6.49 -5.62 -14.85
CA GLU A 159 7.37 -4.50 -14.49
C GLU A 159 8.47 -4.94 -13.50
N ALA A 160 8.17 -5.79 -12.53
CA ALA A 160 9.18 -6.36 -11.64
C ALA A 160 10.25 -7.14 -12.41
N GLU A 161 9.83 -8.03 -13.32
CA GLU A 161 10.78 -8.75 -14.19
C GLU A 161 11.65 -7.82 -15.04
N ARG A 162 11.04 -6.77 -15.62
CA ARG A 162 11.75 -5.80 -16.44
C ARG A 162 12.82 -5.07 -15.60
N ARG A 163 12.45 -4.57 -14.41
CA ARG A 163 13.37 -3.88 -13.50
C ARG A 163 14.49 -4.79 -13.00
N TYR A 164 14.18 -6.03 -12.70
CA TYR A 164 15.21 -7.01 -12.31
C TYR A 164 16.23 -7.22 -13.44
N LYS A 165 15.77 -7.44 -14.67
CA LYS A 165 16.66 -7.59 -15.85
C LYS A 165 17.53 -6.35 -16.08
N GLU A 166 16.97 -5.15 -15.92
CA GLU A 166 17.72 -3.89 -16.01
C GLU A 166 18.77 -3.78 -14.89
N LEU A 167 18.41 -4.13 -13.65
CA LEU A 167 19.31 -4.10 -12.52
C LEU A 167 20.55 -4.98 -12.76
N VAL A 168 20.36 -6.18 -13.27
CA VAL A 168 21.42 -7.11 -13.62
C VAL A 168 22.23 -6.59 -14.83
N ALA A 169 21.57 -6.07 -15.86
CA ALA A 169 22.24 -5.49 -17.03
C ALA A 169 23.10 -4.27 -16.67
N ASN A 170 22.71 -3.50 -15.66
CA ASN A 170 23.44 -2.34 -15.13
C ASN A 170 24.56 -2.73 -14.15
N GLY A 171 24.89 -4.00 -14.03
CA GLY A 171 26.06 -4.49 -13.31
C GLY A 171 25.82 -4.96 -11.89
N ALA A 172 24.57 -5.10 -11.45
CA ALA A 172 24.31 -5.80 -10.21
C ALA A 172 24.75 -7.27 -10.35
N LYS A 173 25.40 -7.79 -9.31
CA LYS A 173 25.81 -9.20 -9.29
C LYS A 173 24.54 -10.06 -9.28
N ALA A 174 24.35 -10.83 -10.34
CA ALA A 174 23.23 -11.77 -10.38
C ALA A 174 23.32 -12.77 -9.21
N PRO A 175 22.20 -13.07 -8.52
CA PRO A 175 22.16 -14.08 -7.49
C PRO A 175 22.39 -15.47 -8.08
N ALA A 176 22.76 -16.44 -7.24
CA ALA A 176 22.93 -17.84 -7.65
C ALA A 176 21.63 -18.46 -8.18
N THR A 177 20.49 -18.02 -7.65
CA THR A 177 19.15 -18.37 -8.09
C THR A 177 18.39 -17.11 -8.45
N GLU A 178 17.95 -17.00 -9.71
CA GLU A 178 17.12 -15.86 -10.13
C GLU A 178 15.77 -15.88 -9.41
N PRO A 179 15.26 -14.71 -8.99
CA PRO A 179 13.94 -14.61 -8.41
C PRO A 179 12.88 -15.00 -9.44
N LYS A 180 11.84 -15.71 -8.99
CA LYS A 180 10.68 -16.06 -9.81
C LYS A 180 9.57 -15.06 -9.55
N PHE A 181 8.89 -14.64 -10.60
CA PHE A 181 7.77 -13.71 -10.53
C PHE A 181 6.54 -14.34 -11.15
N ASP A 182 5.44 -14.42 -10.38
CA ASP A 182 4.22 -15.08 -10.81
C ASP A 182 3.01 -14.15 -10.62
N ALA A 183 2.18 -14.02 -11.67
CA ALA A 183 0.93 -13.27 -11.61
C ALA A 183 -0.16 -14.15 -10.99
N MET A 184 -0.36 -14.06 -9.66
CA MET A 184 -1.36 -14.81 -8.93
C MET A 184 -1.86 -14.05 -7.70
N GLY A 185 -3.09 -14.31 -7.29
CA GLY A 185 -3.64 -13.82 -6.04
C GLY A 185 -2.93 -14.42 -4.82
N LEU A 186 -2.98 -13.70 -3.71
CA LEU A 186 -2.34 -14.14 -2.47
C LEU A 186 -2.86 -15.50 -2.00
N GLU A 187 -4.16 -15.74 -2.20
CA GLU A 187 -4.85 -16.97 -1.82
C GLU A 187 -4.44 -18.20 -2.68
N GLU A 188 -3.85 -17.94 -3.85
CA GLU A 188 -3.39 -18.98 -4.78
C GLU A 188 -1.94 -19.42 -4.49
N ALA A 189 -1.21 -18.64 -3.70
CA ALA A 189 0.18 -18.95 -3.36
C ALA A 189 0.27 -20.28 -2.61
N THR A 190 1.21 -21.14 -3.03
CA THR A 190 1.40 -22.46 -2.46
C THR A 190 2.87 -22.73 -2.14
N GLY A 191 3.13 -23.80 -1.40
CA GLY A 191 4.49 -24.19 -1.03
C GLY A 191 4.82 -23.99 0.43
N LYS A 192 6.11 -24.13 0.75
CA LYS A 192 6.68 -23.86 2.08
C LYS A 192 7.96 -23.10 1.93
N TYR A 193 8.07 -22.03 2.67
CA TYR A 193 9.19 -21.09 2.63
C TYR A 193 9.74 -20.87 4.03
N ASP A 194 11.03 -20.60 4.14
CA ASP A 194 11.64 -20.24 5.42
C ASP A 194 11.10 -18.89 5.91
N MET A 195 10.91 -17.96 4.98
CA MET A 195 10.38 -16.63 5.26
C MET A 195 9.25 -16.28 4.29
N VAL A 196 8.20 -15.68 4.79
CA VAL A 196 7.12 -15.08 3.99
C VAL A 196 7.05 -13.60 4.31
N THR A 197 7.00 -12.78 3.28
CA THR A 197 6.80 -11.32 3.38
C THR A 197 5.49 -10.92 2.72
N CYS A 198 4.78 -9.96 3.32
CA CYS A 198 3.54 -9.41 2.77
C CYS A 198 3.45 -7.93 3.18
N ILE A 199 3.96 -7.05 2.32
CA ILE A 199 4.15 -5.63 2.62
C ILE A 199 3.18 -4.79 1.81
N ASP A 200 2.38 -3.97 2.52
CA ASP A 200 1.37 -3.04 1.97
C ASP A 200 0.23 -3.70 1.15
N VAL A 201 0.00 -4.99 1.37
CA VAL A 201 -1.06 -5.76 0.72
C VAL A 201 -2.33 -5.82 1.59
N MET A 202 -2.18 -6.00 2.91
CA MET A 202 -3.31 -6.15 3.84
C MET A 202 -4.26 -4.96 3.82
N ILE A 203 -3.79 -3.78 3.41
CA ILE A 203 -4.61 -2.58 3.23
C ILE A 203 -5.76 -2.76 2.22
N HIS A 204 -5.68 -3.76 1.34
CA HIS A 204 -6.71 -4.08 0.34
C HIS A 204 -7.72 -5.13 0.80
N TYR A 205 -7.52 -5.73 1.97
CA TYR A 205 -8.37 -6.79 2.51
C TYR A 205 -9.31 -6.25 3.59
N PRO A 206 -10.62 -6.53 3.51
CA PRO A 206 -11.58 -6.15 4.53
C PRO A 206 -11.34 -6.93 5.83
N LYS A 207 -11.85 -6.39 6.95
CA LYS A 207 -11.59 -6.92 8.29
C LYS A 207 -11.95 -8.40 8.44
N ASP A 208 -13.03 -8.85 7.84
CA ASP A 208 -13.54 -10.22 7.89
C ASP A 208 -12.68 -11.23 7.11
N ARG A 209 -11.77 -10.77 6.25
CA ARG A 209 -10.84 -11.61 5.49
C ARG A 209 -9.42 -11.69 6.09
N VAL A 210 -9.07 -10.78 7.00
CA VAL A 210 -7.70 -10.67 7.55
C VAL A 210 -7.25 -11.95 8.25
N ASP A 211 -8.11 -12.56 9.06
CA ASP A 211 -7.78 -13.80 9.78
C ASP A 211 -7.46 -14.94 8.79
N GLY A 212 -8.28 -15.10 7.76
CA GLY A 212 -8.06 -16.10 6.71
C GLY A 212 -6.74 -15.86 5.97
N MET A 213 -6.43 -14.61 5.64
CA MET A 213 -5.20 -14.24 4.97
C MET A 213 -3.97 -14.47 5.84
N ILE A 214 -4.00 -14.09 7.12
CA ILE A 214 -2.91 -14.34 8.06
C ILE A 214 -2.69 -15.85 8.22
N ASN A 215 -3.75 -16.63 8.36
CA ASN A 215 -3.65 -18.10 8.44
C ASN A 215 -3.04 -18.68 7.17
N HIS A 216 -3.41 -18.17 6.00
CA HIS A 216 -2.84 -18.62 4.73
C HIS A 216 -1.35 -18.30 4.63
N LEU A 217 -0.93 -17.05 4.86
CA LEU A 217 0.48 -16.66 4.87
C LEU A 217 1.30 -17.46 5.90
N ALA A 218 0.75 -17.65 7.10
CA ALA A 218 1.35 -18.49 8.14
C ALA A 218 1.49 -19.94 7.69
N SER A 219 0.52 -20.47 6.92
CA SER A 219 0.60 -21.82 6.37
C SER A 219 1.78 -22.00 5.41
N LEU A 220 2.16 -20.95 4.68
CA LEU A 220 3.29 -20.94 3.75
C LEU A 220 4.63 -20.79 4.47
N SER A 221 4.67 -20.14 5.64
CA SER A 221 5.91 -19.84 6.35
C SER A 221 6.30 -20.98 7.32
N SER A 222 7.57 -21.41 7.27
CA SER A 222 8.11 -22.40 8.20
C SER A 222 8.82 -21.79 9.42
N LYS A 223 9.35 -20.56 9.30
CA LYS A 223 10.14 -19.92 10.35
C LYS A 223 9.73 -18.48 10.64
N LYS A 224 9.70 -17.62 9.62
CA LYS A 224 9.56 -16.18 9.76
C LYS A 224 8.43 -15.64 8.87
N LEU A 225 7.56 -14.83 9.45
CA LEU A 225 6.51 -14.09 8.74
C LEU A 225 6.67 -12.60 9.00
N ILE A 226 6.81 -11.80 7.95
CA ILE A 226 6.90 -10.34 8.03
C ILE A 226 5.72 -9.75 7.30
N ILE A 227 4.88 -9.02 8.02
CA ILE A 227 3.67 -8.41 7.45
C ILE A 227 3.60 -6.93 7.77
N SER A 228 2.97 -6.16 6.89
CA SER A 228 2.59 -4.79 7.20
C SER A 228 1.12 -4.52 6.94
N PHE A 229 0.57 -3.57 7.69
CA PHE A 229 -0.82 -3.12 7.57
C PHE A 229 -1.00 -1.68 8.03
N ALA A 230 -2.04 -1.02 7.54
CA ALA A 230 -2.43 0.29 8.01
C ALA A 230 -3.15 0.16 9.37
N PRO A 231 -2.59 0.68 10.49
CA PRO A 231 -3.15 0.47 11.81
C PRO A 231 -4.40 1.33 12.03
N LYS A 232 -5.41 0.75 12.69
CA LYS A 232 -6.63 1.45 13.06
C LYS A 232 -6.40 2.26 14.32
N THR A 233 -6.11 3.56 14.15
CA THR A 233 -6.04 4.53 15.23
C THR A 233 -7.09 5.62 15.05
N LEU A 234 -7.49 6.29 16.14
CA LEU A 234 -8.44 7.39 16.04
C LEU A 234 -7.94 8.50 15.09
N ALA A 235 -6.66 8.83 15.15
CA ALA A 235 -6.04 9.82 14.28
C ALA A 235 -6.14 9.42 12.79
N TYR A 236 -5.86 8.16 12.45
CA TYR A 236 -5.94 7.68 11.07
C TYR A 236 -7.37 7.50 10.59
N LEU A 237 -8.31 7.19 11.47
CA LEU A 237 -9.74 7.21 11.14
C LEU A 237 -10.19 8.62 10.75
N ILE A 238 -9.79 9.65 11.50
CA ILE A 238 -10.11 11.04 11.19
C ILE A 238 -9.45 11.46 9.87
N LEU A 239 -8.15 11.15 9.69
CA LEU A 239 -7.42 11.49 8.47
C LEU A 239 -8.04 10.80 7.24
N LYS A 240 -8.41 9.53 7.36
CA LYS A 240 -9.12 8.80 6.31
C LYS A 240 -10.45 9.48 5.96
N ARG A 241 -11.26 9.85 6.98
CA ARG A 241 -12.54 10.56 6.77
C ARG A 241 -12.35 11.89 6.09
N VAL A 242 -11.37 12.68 6.52
CA VAL A 242 -11.02 13.94 5.86
C VAL A 242 -10.57 13.68 4.42
N GLY A 243 -9.70 12.70 4.19
CA GLY A 243 -9.27 12.31 2.85
C GLY A 243 -10.42 11.86 1.93
N GLU A 244 -11.45 11.23 2.46
CA GLU A 244 -12.64 10.82 1.69
C GLU A 244 -13.47 12.01 1.16
N LEU A 245 -13.32 13.20 1.73
CA LEU A 245 -14.00 14.42 1.27
C LEU A 245 -13.37 15.01 0.00
N PHE A 246 -12.13 14.66 -0.32
CA PHE A 246 -11.45 15.19 -1.50
C PHE A 246 -11.54 14.21 -2.68
N PRO A 247 -12.00 14.67 -3.86
CA PRO A 247 -12.05 13.82 -5.05
C PRO A 247 -10.65 13.48 -5.54
N GLY A 248 -10.45 12.25 -6.04
CA GLY A 248 -9.17 11.85 -6.64
C GLY A 248 -9.19 10.43 -7.21
N PRO A 249 -8.36 10.15 -8.23
CA PRO A 249 -8.30 8.84 -8.89
C PRO A 249 -7.78 7.72 -7.96
N SER A 250 -7.14 8.09 -6.84
CA SER A 250 -6.58 7.15 -5.85
C SER A 250 -7.62 6.39 -5.03
N LYS A 251 -8.91 6.64 -5.24
CA LYS A 251 -10.02 6.06 -4.46
C LYS A 251 -10.72 4.89 -5.15
N ALA A 252 -10.10 4.35 -6.17
CA ALA A 252 -10.62 3.17 -6.87
C ALA A 252 -10.62 1.92 -5.98
N THR A 253 -9.64 1.79 -5.08
CA THR A 253 -9.59 0.72 -4.08
C THR A 253 -9.85 1.25 -2.67
N ARG A 254 -10.47 0.45 -1.81
CA ARG A 254 -10.60 0.79 -0.39
C ARG A 254 -9.27 0.57 0.33
N ALA A 255 -8.90 1.54 1.17
CA ALA A 255 -7.87 1.31 2.18
C ALA A 255 -8.56 0.86 3.48
N TYR A 256 -8.27 -0.35 3.90
CA TYR A 256 -8.78 -0.91 5.16
C TYR A 256 -7.76 -0.67 6.27
N LEU A 257 -8.27 -0.26 7.43
CA LEU A 257 -7.47 -0.09 8.64
C LEU A 257 -7.71 -1.31 9.55
N HIS A 258 -6.63 -1.88 10.07
CA HIS A 258 -6.67 -3.07 10.90
C HIS A 258 -6.30 -2.74 12.35
N ASP A 259 -7.01 -3.33 13.29
CA ASP A 259 -6.69 -3.26 14.70
C ASP A 259 -5.49 -4.17 14.98
N GLU A 260 -4.41 -3.63 15.55
CA GLU A 260 -3.18 -4.39 15.81
C GLU A 260 -3.44 -5.59 16.72
N ALA A 261 -4.33 -5.44 17.70
CA ALA A 261 -4.69 -6.53 18.61
C ALA A 261 -5.39 -7.69 17.88
N ASP A 262 -6.29 -7.40 16.93
CA ASP A 262 -6.96 -8.44 16.12
C ASP A 262 -5.91 -9.18 15.25
N VAL A 263 -4.98 -8.46 14.63
CA VAL A 263 -3.89 -9.04 13.83
C VAL A 263 -2.98 -9.94 14.70
N GLU A 264 -2.61 -9.50 15.90
CA GLU A 264 -1.79 -10.30 16.82
C GLU A 264 -2.52 -11.56 17.32
N ILE A 265 -3.82 -11.49 17.53
CA ILE A 265 -4.65 -12.66 17.88
C ILE A 265 -4.63 -13.69 16.74
N ALA A 266 -4.82 -13.24 15.51
CA ALA A 266 -4.77 -14.11 14.33
C ALA A 266 -3.38 -14.75 14.14
N LEU A 267 -2.30 -13.98 14.28
CA LEU A 267 -0.93 -14.49 14.23
C LEU A 267 -0.66 -15.55 15.29
N LYS A 268 -1.10 -15.30 16.53
CA LYS A 268 -0.96 -16.26 17.63
C LYS A 268 -1.75 -17.55 17.37
N ALA A 269 -2.98 -17.43 16.86
CA ALA A 269 -3.80 -18.58 16.48
C ALA A 269 -3.17 -19.40 15.37
N ALA A 270 -2.44 -18.74 14.44
CA ALA A 270 -1.70 -19.39 13.36
C ALA A 270 -0.32 -19.95 13.79
N GLY A 271 0.03 -19.89 15.08
CA GLY A 271 1.28 -20.44 15.63
C GLY A 271 2.48 -19.52 15.45
N PHE A 272 2.27 -18.22 15.42
CA PHE A 272 3.33 -17.22 15.34
C PHE A 272 3.34 -16.28 16.54
N LYS A 273 4.53 -15.83 16.92
CA LYS A 273 4.76 -14.83 17.96
C LYS A 273 5.42 -13.61 17.36
N VAL A 274 4.90 -12.42 17.67
CA VAL A 274 5.54 -11.15 17.29
C VAL A 274 6.86 -11.02 18.04
N LYS A 275 7.95 -10.87 17.28
CA LYS A 275 9.32 -10.64 17.77
C LYS A 275 9.67 -9.17 17.80
N ARG A 276 9.38 -8.47 16.71
CA ARG A 276 9.64 -7.04 16.54
C ARG A 276 8.46 -6.33 15.92
N ARG A 277 8.34 -5.05 16.23
CA ARG A 277 7.35 -4.19 15.61
C ARG A 277 7.92 -2.80 15.40
N GLU A 278 7.59 -2.23 14.25
CA GLU A 278 7.93 -0.85 13.93
C GLU A 278 6.75 -0.13 13.29
N MET A 279 6.85 1.17 13.21
CA MET A 279 5.87 2.02 12.56
C MET A 279 6.56 2.91 11.55
N THR A 280 6.06 2.95 10.33
CA THR A 280 6.36 4.00 9.38
C THR A 280 5.20 4.96 9.32
N ALA A 281 5.45 6.25 9.53
CA ALA A 281 4.42 7.27 9.50
C ALA A 281 5.00 8.52 8.84
N THR A 282 4.46 8.87 7.67
CA THR A 282 4.70 10.12 6.97
C THR A 282 3.42 10.97 6.99
N SER A 283 3.25 11.93 6.09
CA SER A 283 2.02 12.73 6.03
C SER A 283 0.83 11.94 5.47
N PHE A 284 1.06 11.02 4.53
CA PHE A 284 0.01 10.29 3.79
C PHE A 284 0.21 8.78 3.75
N TYR A 285 1.28 8.27 4.33
CA TYR A 285 1.57 6.85 4.40
C TYR A 285 1.76 6.39 5.84
N PHE A 286 1.04 5.33 6.23
CA PHE A 286 1.04 4.78 7.59
C PHE A 286 1.06 3.26 7.51
N SER A 287 2.14 2.66 7.98
CA SER A 287 2.32 1.21 7.94
C SER A 287 2.89 0.70 9.27
N ARG A 288 2.14 -0.20 9.91
CA ARG A 288 2.60 -1.00 11.03
C ARG A 288 3.27 -2.24 10.49
N LEU A 289 4.53 -2.44 10.82
CA LEU A 289 5.34 -3.57 10.41
C LEU A 289 5.55 -4.52 11.60
N LEU A 290 5.28 -5.81 11.38
CA LEU A 290 5.50 -6.89 12.36
C LEU A 290 6.42 -7.94 11.77
N GLU A 291 7.49 -8.32 12.52
CA GLU A 291 8.25 -9.55 12.32
C GLU A 291 7.77 -10.59 13.31
N CYS A 292 7.39 -11.74 12.81
CA CYS A 292 6.85 -12.84 13.59
C CYS A 292 7.68 -14.10 13.37
N GLU A 293 7.88 -14.87 14.43
CA GLU A 293 8.56 -16.17 14.40
C GLU A 293 7.57 -17.28 14.74
N ARG A 294 7.74 -18.43 14.08
CA ARG A 294 6.94 -19.62 14.38
C ARG A 294 7.28 -20.13 15.79
N VAL A 295 6.27 -20.50 16.55
CA VAL A 295 6.37 -21.03 17.93
C VAL A 295 6.39 -22.54 17.88
#